data_03b33fe4e80db404fade5dcd1eed0f8a
#
_entry.id   03b33fe4e80db404fade5dcd1eed0f8a
#
_cell.length_a   1.000
_cell.length_b   1.000
_cell.length_c   1.000
_cell.angle_alpha   90.00
_cell.angle_beta   90.00
_cell.angle_gamma   90.00
#
_symmetry.space_group_name_H-M   'P 1'
#
loop_
_entity.id
_entity.type
_entity.pdbx_description
1 polymer ?
#
loop_
_entity_poly.entity_id
_entity_poly.type
_entity_poly.pdbx_seq_one_letter_code
_entity_poly.pdbx_strand_id
1 'polypeptide(L)'
;VVDDSREHEGCTNVLFDESDAFYKLVDHLAEKHHFTKINCIAGIKGNSISERREAIYKQVLAEHGIPFEEKRFGYGCFYSYPTKQVMQGFLDDPDGLPEAIVCINDSMAITVCEMLSERGIKVPEQVAVTGFDGIEQEKYNFPRISTCRRDMDKFAQMIADILKKLFDGGQTESCYKFPYTVDYSESCGCKEISEAHVNKSLNLMFDRINDDYRISRSMNNMMAKLANVTDIEQIRRILKSYMNCNTYVCVNKDFHDMNDTEHTYSNSPFTDDMIYSKYFYGTNNVETGRYLRNDLFPDKDMLAGTDSLPFFMPLHDRSNIYGYMILFAVNERREYFSQSIRNAQRFIASLNTSMSTYVQQRTLRMSNVRLNDIQNNIISSFADMVESRDKFTGKHVKRTGEYLKVFSSHLAGLPEYSE
;
A
#
# COMPACT_ATOMS: atom_id res chain seq x y z
N VAL A 1 2.44 21.71 -3.54
CA VAL A 1 2.57 20.40 -4.20
C VAL A 1 3.97 19.88 -3.98
N VAL A 2 4.10 18.62 -3.59
CA VAL A 2 5.37 17.90 -3.51
C VAL A 2 5.45 16.96 -4.69
N ASP A 3 6.47 17.10 -5.53
CA ASP A 3 6.68 16.26 -6.72
C ASP A 3 8.18 16.08 -6.95
N ASP A 4 8.58 14.92 -7.45
CA ASP A 4 9.98 14.61 -7.76
C ASP A 4 10.38 15.07 -9.17
N SER A 5 9.43 15.38 -10.04
CA SER A 5 9.67 15.43 -11.49
C SER A 5 9.37 16.76 -12.17
N ARG A 6 8.40 17.53 -11.68
CA ARG A 6 7.94 18.74 -12.39
C ARG A 6 7.28 19.75 -11.46
N GLU A 7 7.31 21.02 -11.87
CA GLU A 7 6.56 22.10 -11.25
C GLU A 7 5.10 22.08 -11.71
N HIS A 8 4.19 22.42 -10.80
CA HIS A 8 2.77 22.59 -11.05
C HIS A 8 2.42 24.07 -11.05
N GLU A 9 1.84 24.55 -12.13
CA GLU A 9 1.47 25.94 -12.29
C GLU A 9 0.39 26.36 -11.28
N GLY A 10 0.51 27.56 -10.74
CA GLY A 10 -0.43 28.10 -9.74
C GLY A 10 -0.30 27.51 -8.33
N CYS A 11 0.74 26.71 -8.08
CA CYS A 11 0.99 26.08 -6.78
C CYS A 11 2.35 26.50 -6.22
N THR A 12 2.49 26.43 -4.90
CA THR A 12 3.80 26.37 -4.26
C THR A 12 4.35 24.96 -4.42
N ASN A 13 5.46 24.82 -5.12
CA ASN A 13 6.08 23.54 -5.43
C ASN A 13 7.24 23.25 -4.49
N VAL A 14 7.40 22.00 -4.10
CA VAL A 14 8.59 21.50 -3.39
C VAL A 14 9.12 20.32 -4.18
N LEU A 15 10.27 20.50 -4.81
CA LEU A 15 10.92 19.48 -5.62
C LEU A 15 12.11 18.89 -4.86
N PHE A 16 12.38 17.61 -5.06
CA PHE A 16 13.60 16.99 -4.59
C PHE A 16 14.75 17.22 -5.58
N ASP A 17 15.83 17.82 -5.11
CA ASP A 17 17.03 18.04 -5.92
C ASP A 17 18.07 16.95 -5.64
N GLU A 18 18.17 16.02 -6.57
CA GLU A 18 19.05 14.85 -6.49
C GLU A 18 20.41 15.08 -7.15
N SER A 19 20.51 16.08 -8.02
CA SER A 19 21.63 16.23 -8.95
C SER A 19 22.99 16.39 -8.25
N ASP A 20 23.07 17.29 -7.26
CA ASP A 20 24.28 17.52 -6.50
C ASP A 20 24.71 16.30 -5.69
N ALA A 21 23.75 15.60 -5.08
CA ALA A 21 24.05 14.43 -4.28
C ALA A 21 24.51 13.25 -5.14
N PHE A 22 23.87 13.02 -6.29
CA PHE A 22 24.28 11.95 -7.20
C PHE A 22 25.64 12.26 -7.83
N TYR A 23 25.89 13.51 -8.19
CA TYR A 23 27.22 13.97 -8.64
C TYR A 23 28.29 13.64 -7.59
N LYS A 24 28.08 14.08 -6.35
CA LYS A 24 29.03 13.82 -5.23
C LYS A 24 29.28 12.34 -4.97
N LEU A 25 28.22 11.51 -5.14
CA LEU A 25 28.34 10.06 -4.95
C LEU A 25 29.24 9.42 -6.00
N VAL A 26 29.10 9.80 -7.29
CA VAL A 26 29.91 9.28 -8.38
C VAL A 26 31.32 9.87 -8.34
N ASP A 27 31.44 11.19 -8.15
CA ASP A 27 32.69 11.92 -8.02
C ASP A 27 33.59 11.35 -6.91
N HIS A 28 33.00 11.00 -5.78
CA HIS A 28 33.69 10.35 -4.68
C HIS A 28 34.44 9.07 -5.05
N LEU A 29 33.90 8.27 -5.96
CA LEU A 29 34.57 7.05 -6.44
C LEU A 29 35.82 7.36 -7.27
N ALA A 30 35.75 8.39 -8.09
CA ALA A 30 36.88 8.82 -8.92
C ALA A 30 37.89 9.65 -8.13
N GLU A 31 37.45 10.65 -7.36
CA GLU A 31 38.34 11.59 -6.64
C GLU A 31 38.93 10.98 -5.37
N LYS A 32 38.11 10.33 -4.52
CA LYS A 32 38.54 9.83 -3.22
C LYS A 32 39.17 8.43 -3.29
N HIS A 33 38.59 7.54 -4.11
CA HIS A 33 39.07 6.16 -4.23
C HIS A 33 39.97 5.96 -5.44
N HIS A 34 40.11 6.95 -6.33
CA HIS A 34 40.92 6.94 -7.53
C HIS A 34 40.56 5.80 -8.51
N PHE A 35 39.28 5.38 -8.50
CA PHE A 35 38.82 4.36 -9.41
C PHE A 35 38.70 4.92 -10.84
N THR A 36 39.16 4.13 -11.80
CA THR A 36 39.14 4.44 -13.24
C THR A 36 38.21 3.49 -14.02
N LYS A 37 37.88 2.35 -13.42
CA LYS A 37 37.01 1.33 -14.01
C LYS A 37 35.68 1.28 -13.27
N ILE A 38 34.84 2.27 -13.56
CA ILE A 38 33.54 2.45 -12.90
C ILE A 38 32.43 2.03 -13.86
N ASN A 39 31.64 1.01 -13.50
CA ASN A 39 30.47 0.60 -14.26
C ASN A 39 29.19 1.29 -13.71
N CYS A 40 28.16 1.43 -14.56
CA CYS A 40 26.90 2.01 -14.14
C CYS A 40 25.71 1.13 -14.55
N ILE A 41 24.77 0.97 -13.61
CA ILE A 41 23.46 0.36 -13.87
C ILE A 41 22.40 1.44 -13.74
N ALA A 42 21.87 1.88 -14.90
CA ALA A 42 20.85 2.90 -15.02
C ALA A 42 19.43 2.32 -14.84
N GLY A 43 18.44 3.19 -14.75
CA GLY A 43 17.03 2.82 -14.63
C GLY A 43 16.39 2.45 -15.95
N ILE A 44 15.23 3.03 -16.25
CA ILE A 44 14.49 2.80 -17.49
C ILE A 44 14.95 3.82 -18.53
N LYS A 45 15.28 3.35 -19.72
CA LYS A 45 15.63 4.23 -20.86
C LYS A 45 14.44 5.13 -21.22
N GLY A 46 14.68 6.42 -21.41
CA GLY A 46 13.63 7.40 -21.66
C GLY A 46 12.91 7.94 -20.41
N ASN A 47 13.26 7.45 -19.23
CA ASN A 47 12.75 7.98 -17.97
C ASN A 47 13.60 9.19 -17.54
N SER A 48 12.96 10.32 -17.24
CA SER A 48 13.65 11.59 -16.94
C SER A 48 14.63 11.53 -15.76
N ILE A 49 14.32 10.74 -14.72
CA ILE A 49 15.22 10.53 -13.57
C ILE A 49 16.43 9.72 -14.00
N SER A 50 16.20 8.62 -14.76
CA SER A 50 17.26 7.77 -15.26
C SER A 50 18.21 8.54 -16.18
N GLU A 51 17.68 9.32 -17.13
CA GLU A 51 18.46 10.11 -18.07
C GLU A 51 19.28 11.21 -17.38
N ARG A 52 18.73 11.86 -16.37
CA ARG A 52 19.44 12.86 -15.58
C ARG A 52 20.64 12.25 -14.83
N ARG A 53 20.42 11.11 -14.15
CA ARG A 53 21.52 10.41 -13.42
C ARG A 53 22.55 9.83 -14.40
N GLU A 54 22.13 9.33 -15.55
CA GLU A 54 23.04 8.90 -16.63
C GLU A 54 23.91 10.06 -17.12
N ALA A 55 23.32 11.24 -17.35
CA ALA A 55 24.06 12.43 -17.79
C ALA A 55 25.10 12.86 -16.74
N ILE A 56 24.75 12.86 -15.45
CA ILE A 56 25.66 13.18 -14.35
C ILE A 56 26.80 12.16 -14.26
N TYR A 57 26.50 10.86 -14.36
CA TYR A 57 27.54 9.82 -14.38
C TYR A 57 28.56 10.06 -15.53
N LYS A 58 28.07 10.30 -16.75
CA LYS A 58 28.95 10.59 -17.91
C LYS A 58 29.73 11.89 -17.74
N GLN A 59 29.14 12.90 -17.14
CA GLN A 59 29.79 14.15 -16.80
C GLN A 59 30.97 13.93 -15.85
N VAL A 60 30.76 13.23 -14.75
CA VAL A 60 31.82 12.95 -13.76
C VAL A 60 32.96 12.14 -14.40
N LEU A 61 32.66 11.11 -15.20
CA LEU A 61 33.70 10.38 -15.92
C LEU A 61 34.55 11.28 -16.80
N ALA A 62 33.91 12.20 -17.55
CA ALA A 62 34.60 13.12 -18.44
C ALA A 62 35.49 14.12 -17.66
N GLU A 63 35.02 14.64 -16.51
CA GLU A 63 35.77 15.56 -15.66
C GLU A 63 37.03 14.91 -15.07
N HIS A 64 36.99 13.59 -14.80
CA HIS A 64 38.15 12.81 -14.32
C HIS A 64 38.96 12.17 -15.43
N GLY A 65 38.66 12.45 -16.71
CA GLY A 65 39.36 11.86 -17.86
C GLY A 65 39.17 10.35 -18.03
N ILE A 66 38.12 9.80 -17.46
CA ILE A 66 37.74 8.38 -17.56
C ILE A 66 36.87 8.21 -18.82
N PRO A 67 37.27 7.36 -19.78
CA PRO A 67 36.49 7.17 -21.00
C PRO A 67 35.17 6.44 -20.70
N PHE A 68 34.07 6.93 -21.26
CA PHE A 68 32.80 6.20 -21.25
C PHE A 68 32.87 5.02 -22.23
N GLU A 69 32.58 3.83 -21.76
CA GLU A 69 32.50 2.60 -22.54
C GLU A 69 31.13 1.97 -22.45
N GLU A 70 30.48 1.71 -23.58
CA GLU A 70 29.12 1.11 -23.63
C GLU A 70 29.01 -0.23 -22.88
N LYS A 71 30.08 -1.06 -22.91
CA LYS A 71 30.12 -2.35 -22.22
C LYS A 71 30.09 -2.23 -20.69
N ARG A 72 30.39 -1.03 -20.14
CA ARG A 72 30.39 -0.71 -18.70
C ARG A 72 29.11 -0.07 -18.24
N PHE A 73 28.10 0.02 -19.13
CA PHE A 73 26.84 0.67 -18.88
C PHE A 73 25.67 -0.24 -19.25
N GLY A 74 24.61 -0.28 -18.42
CA GLY A 74 23.42 -1.06 -18.72
C GLY A 74 22.18 -0.54 -18.00
N TYR A 75 21.00 -0.99 -18.42
CA TYR A 75 19.72 -0.60 -17.87
C TYR A 75 19.12 -1.71 -17.00
N GLY A 76 19.11 -1.52 -15.67
CA GLY A 76 18.52 -2.42 -14.67
C GLY A 76 17.06 -2.13 -14.39
N CYS A 77 16.46 -1.13 -15.04
CA CYS A 77 15.02 -0.80 -14.99
C CYS A 77 14.48 -0.59 -13.56
N PHE A 78 15.32 -0.22 -12.61
CA PHE A 78 15.01 -0.08 -11.17
C PHE A 78 14.68 -1.38 -10.43
N TYR A 79 14.74 -2.54 -11.07
CA TYR A 79 14.33 -3.83 -10.52
C TYR A 79 15.44 -4.88 -10.52
N SER A 80 15.33 -5.84 -9.59
CA SER A 80 16.32 -6.91 -9.40
C SER A 80 16.55 -7.75 -10.67
N TYR A 81 15.48 -8.21 -11.35
CA TYR A 81 15.64 -9.14 -12.47
C TYR A 81 16.41 -8.54 -13.67
N PRO A 82 16.09 -7.35 -14.20
CA PRO A 82 16.90 -6.72 -15.24
C PRO A 82 18.32 -6.40 -14.78
N THR A 83 18.49 -6.02 -13.51
CA THR A 83 19.82 -5.77 -12.92
C THR A 83 20.70 -7.02 -12.98
N LYS A 84 20.15 -8.20 -12.67
CA LYS A 84 20.88 -9.48 -12.77
C LYS A 84 21.38 -9.75 -14.19
N GLN A 85 20.59 -9.39 -15.20
CA GLN A 85 21.00 -9.55 -16.60
C GLN A 85 22.18 -8.64 -16.97
N VAL A 86 22.14 -7.36 -16.57
CA VAL A 86 23.25 -6.41 -16.78
C VAL A 86 24.49 -6.86 -16.04
N MET A 87 24.34 -7.25 -14.77
CA MET A 87 25.46 -7.72 -13.95
C MET A 87 26.16 -8.95 -14.53
N GLN A 88 25.40 -9.87 -15.15
CA GLN A 88 26.02 -11.04 -15.81
C GLN A 88 26.99 -10.57 -16.88
N GLY A 89 26.64 -9.59 -17.71
CA GLY A 89 27.54 -9.02 -18.71
C GLY A 89 28.78 -8.36 -18.10
N PHE A 90 28.66 -7.68 -16.96
CA PHE A 90 29.80 -7.08 -16.26
C PHE A 90 30.76 -8.13 -15.65
N LEU A 91 30.21 -9.24 -15.18
CA LEU A 91 30.98 -10.33 -14.60
C LEU A 91 31.70 -11.20 -15.67
N ASP A 92 31.13 -11.23 -16.87
CA ASP A 92 31.69 -11.95 -18.01
C ASP A 92 32.65 -11.09 -18.89
N ASP A 93 32.90 -9.81 -18.49
CA ASP A 93 33.80 -8.91 -19.23
C ASP A 93 35.23 -9.47 -19.23
N PRO A 94 35.82 -9.73 -20.41
CA PRO A 94 37.17 -10.25 -20.53
C PRO A 94 38.24 -9.32 -19.93
N ASP A 95 37.97 -8.02 -19.79
CA ASP A 95 38.85 -7.05 -19.14
C ASP A 95 38.83 -7.16 -17.61
N GLY A 96 38.08 -8.13 -17.07
CA GLY A 96 37.96 -8.40 -15.64
C GLY A 96 37.00 -7.46 -14.92
N LEU A 97 36.87 -7.63 -13.61
CA LEU A 97 35.89 -6.91 -12.76
C LEU A 97 36.06 -5.39 -12.80
N PRO A 98 34.98 -4.62 -12.66
CA PRO A 98 35.07 -3.20 -12.40
C PRO A 98 35.63 -2.94 -10.98
N GLU A 99 36.20 -1.77 -10.76
CA GLU A 99 36.60 -1.31 -9.43
C GLU A 99 35.41 -0.82 -8.63
N ALA A 100 34.39 -0.25 -9.33
CA ALA A 100 33.15 0.20 -8.72
C ALA A 100 31.96 0.00 -9.65
N ILE A 101 30.78 -0.18 -9.04
CA ILE A 101 29.49 -0.21 -9.73
C ILE A 101 28.58 0.82 -9.11
N VAL A 102 28.19 1.81 -9.90
CA VAL A 102 27.19 2.81 -9.56
C VAL A 102 25.82 2.30 -9.96
N CYS A 103 24.94 2.08 -8.99
CA CYS A 103 23.54 1.78 -9.21
C CYS A 103 22.71 3.04 -8.96
N ILE A 104 21.84 3.39 -9.89
CA ILE A 104 21.04 4.60 -9.71
C ILE A 104 19.87 4.45 -8.72
N ASN A 105 19.70 3.27 -8.11
CA ASN A 105 18.89 3.09 -6.91
C ASN A 105 19.42 1.96 -6.01
N ASP A 106 18.97 1.93 -4.76
CA ASP A 106 19.42 0.96 -3.76
C ASP A 106 18.95 -0.46 -4.04
N SER A 107 17.78 -0.64 -4.64
CA SER A 107 17.25 -1.98 -4.98
C SER A 107 18.17 -2.71 -5.95
N MET A 108 18.72 -1.99 -6.94
CA MET A 108 19.71 -2.51 -7.85
C MET A 108 21.06 -2.75 -7.15
N ALA A 109 21.49 -1.83 -6.28
CA ALA A 109 22.74 -1.97 -5.51
C ALA A 109 22.72 -3.21 -4.61
N ILE A 110 21.62 -3.47 -3.92
CA ILE A 110 21.42 -4.70 -3.11
C ILE A 110 21.54 -5.95 -4.00
N THR A 111 20.87 -5.95 -5.15
CA THR A 111 20.97 -7.07 -6.12
C THR A 111 22.39 -7.29 -6.61
N VAL A 112 23.14 -6.22 -6.87
CA VAL A 112 24.57 -6.30 -7.24
C VAL A 112 25.39 -6.93 -6.12
N CYS A 113 25.21 -6.49 -4.87
CA CYS A 113 25.91 -7.06 -3.71
C CYS A 113 25.59 -8.56 -3.54
N GLU A 114 24.32 -8.95 -3.71
CA GLU A 114 23.91 -10.37 -3.67
C GLU A 114 24.67 -11.19 -4.72
N MET A 115 24.68 -10.75 -5.98
CA MET A 115 25.34 -11.46 -7.08
C MET A 115 26.87 -11.55 -6.92
N LEU A 116 27.51 -10.49 -6.40
CA LEU A 116 28.94 -10.50 -6.08
C LEU A 116 29.24 -11.50 -4.97
N SER A 117 28.44 -11.49 -3.90
CA SER A 117 28.55 -12.42 -2.77
C SER A 117 28.37 -13.88 -3.20
N GLU A 118 27.39 -14.19 -4.06
CA GLU A 118 27.17 -15.54 -4.63
C GLU A 118 28.38 -16.07 -5.38
N ARG A 119 29.24 -15.19 -5.93
CA ARG A 119 30.48 -15.53 -6.61
C ARG A 119 31.76 -15.44 -5.75
N GLY A 120 31.59 -15.15 -4.47
CA GLY A 120 32.69 -14.96 -3.52
C GLY A 120 33.51 -13.68 -3.78
N ILE A 121 32.95 -12.71 -4.53
CA ILE A 121 33.59 -11.42 -4.79
C ILE A 121 33.25 -10.49 -3.62
N LYS A 122 34.29 -9.95 -3.01
CA LYS A 122 34.15 -9.13 -1.80
C LYS A 122 33.83 -7.67 -2.12
N VAL A 123 32.82 -7.13 -1.44
CA VAL A 123 32.46 -5.71 -1.43
C VAL A 123 32.87 -5.14 -0.08
N PRO A 124 33.63 -4.07 0.02
CA PRO A 124 34.15 -3.23 -1.07
C PRO A 124 35.52 -3.64 -1.61
N GLU A 125 36.20 -4.63 -1.03
CA GLU A 125 37.66 -4.89 -1.23
C GLU A 125 38.03 -5.21 -2.70
N GLN A 126 37.12 -5.82 -3.45
CA GLN A 126 37.34 -6.13 -4.87
C GLN A 126 36.49 -5.27 -5.80
N VAL A 127 35.26 -4.95 -5.39
CA VAL A 127 34.31 -4.11 -6.14
C VAL A 127 33.55 -3.23 -5.16
N ALA A 128 33.68 -1.92 -5.29
CA ALA A 128 32.85 -0.98 -4.57
C ALA A 128 31.44 -0.88 -5.20
N VAL A 129 30.42 -0.68 -4.37
CA VAL A 129 29.02 -0.56 -4.86
C VAL A 129 28.37 0.65 -4.23
N THR A 130 27.66 1.44 -5.03
CA THR A 130 26.85 2.57 -4.55
C THR A 130 25.42 2.46 -5.05
N GLY A 131 24.46 2.96 -4.25
CA GLY A 131 23.05 3.05 -4.56
C GLY A 131 22.52 4.47 -4.48
N PHE A 132 21.20 4.62 -4.53
CA PHE A 132 20.50 5.90 -4.38
C PHE A 132 19.10 5.63 -3.82
N ASP A 133 18.50 6.58 -3.13
CA ASP A 133 17.18 6.70 -2.50
C ASP A 133 17.22 6.54 -0.97
N GLY A 134 18.17 5.85 -0.37
CA GLY A 134 18.26 5.60 1.07
C GLY A 134 17.10 4.76 1.59
N ILE A 135 16.73 3.70 0.84
CA ILE A 135 15.62 2.82 1.24
C ILE A 135 15.96 2.05 2.52
N GLU A 136 14.94 1.63 3.25
CA GLU A 136 15.14 0.95 4.54
C GLU A 136 15.95 -0.35 4.41
N GLN A 137 15.78 -1.08 3.31
CA GLN A 137 16.44 -2.36 3.03
C GLN A 137 17.96 -2.25 2.96
N GLU A 138 18.52 -1.08 2.56
CA GLU A 138 19.97 -0.88 2.48
C GLU A 138 20.65 -1.02 3.86
N LYS A 139 19.91 -0.74 4.95
CA LYS A 139 20.41 -0.87 6.32
C LYS A 139 20.64 -2.31 6.75
N TYR A 140 19.99 -3.27 6.07
CA TYR A 140 20.09 -4.70 6.37
C TYR A 140 21.03 -5.43 5.41
N ASN A 141 21.53 -4.73 4.38
CA ASN A 141 22.48 -5.29 3.44
C ASN A 141 23.89 -5.37 4.05
N PHE A 142 24.66 -6.37 3.62
CA PHE A 142 26.05 -6.54 3.99
C PHE A 142 26.91 -6.62 2.73
N PRO A 143 27.86 -5.68 2.58
CA PRO A 143 28.06 -4.47 3.39
C PRO A 143 26.90 -3.48 3.25
N ARG A 144 26.75 -2.56 4.22
CA ARG A 144 25.75 -1.48 4.17
C ARG A 144 26.03 -0.58 2.96
N ILE A 145 24.96 -0.31 2.17
CA ILE A 145 25.09 0.44 0.92
C ILE A 145 25.43 1.90 1.18
N SER A 146 26.42 2.42 0.44
CA SER A 146 26.68 3.85 0.29
C SER A 146 25.63 4.45 -0.64
N THR A 147 24.82 5.40 -0.16
CA THR A 147 23.63 5.87 -0.85
C THR A 147 23.36 7.34 -0.59
N CYS A 148 22.47 7.94 -1.35
CA CYS A 148 21.94 9.25 -1.12
C CYS A 148 20.53 9.13 -0.51
N ARG A 149 20.25 9.93 0.51
CA ARG A 149 18.95 9.91 1.19
C ARG A 149 18.38 11.29 1.45
N ARG A 150 17.09 11.35 1.63
CA ARG A 150 16.39 12.56 2.06
C ARG A 150 16.35 12.62 3.60
N ASP A 151 16.69 13.77 4.16
CA ASP A 151 16.46 14.06 5.58
C ASP A 151 14.98 14.43 5.76
N MET A 152 14.16 13.41 6.03
CA MET A 152 12.71 13.59 6.14
C MET A 152 12.30 14.50 7.32
N ASP A 153 13.16 14.72 8.30
CA ASP A 153 12.90 15.62 9.42
C ASP A 153 12.99 17.05 8.99
N LYS A 154 14.09 17.40 8.33
CA LYS A 154 14.26 18.71 7.75
C LYS A 154 13.23 18.98 6.65
N PHE A 155 12.87 17.95 5.88
CA PHE A 155 11.82 18.05 4.88
C PHE A 155 10.47 18.39 5.53
N ALA A 156 10.07 17.65 6.56
CA ALA A 156 8.81 17.90 7.28
C ALA A 156 8.79 19.30 7.90
N GLN A 157 9.91 19.74 8.50
CA GLN A 157 10.02 21.10 9.05
C GLN A 157 9.84 22.15 7.95
N MET A 158 10.51 22.00 6.82
CA MET A 158 10.38 22.93 5.68
C MET A 158 8.93 23.01 5.18
N ILE A 159 8.23 21.87 5.04
CA ILE A 159 6.81 21.87 4.66
C ILE A 159 5.94 22.56 5.70
N ALA A 160 6.18 22.33 7.00
CA ALA A 160 5.43 22.97 8.07
C ALA A 160 5.63 24.50 8.05
N ASP A 161 6.84 24.96 7.82
CA ASP A 161 7.17 26.38 7.74
C ASP A 161 6.51 27.06 6.52
N ILE A 162 6.50 26.39 5.35
CA ILE A 162 5.82 26.85 4.15
C ILE A 162 4.30 26.95 4.39
N LEU A 163 3.70 25.90 4.97
CA LEU A 163 2.27 25.89 5.27
C LEU A 163 1.89 26.97 6.26
N LYS A 164 2.65 27.13 7.35
CA LYS A 164 2.44 28.20 8.34
C LYS A 164 2.46 29.57 7.66
N LYS A 165 3.47 29.84 6.82
CA LYS A 165 3.60 31.09 6.09
C LYS A 165 2.40 31.35 5.18
N LEU A 166 1.88 30.32 4.49
CA LEU A 166 0.68 30.42 3.66
C LEU A 166 -0.57 30.73 4.49
N PHE A 167 -0.77 30.06 5.63
CA PHE A 167 -1.91 30.28 6.52
C PHE A 167 -1.89 31.67 7.15
N ASP A 168 -0.69 32.21 7.43
CA ASP A 168 -0.52 33.56 7.95
C ASP A 168 -0.67 34.64 6.85
N GLY A 169 -1.03 34.27 5.62
CA GLY A 169 -1.21 35.17 4.47
C GLY A 169 0.11 35.72 3.92
N GLY A 170 1.24 35.11 4.25
CA GLY A 170 2.56 35.48 3.75
C GLY A 170 2.80 34.98 2.32
N GLN A 171 3.70 35.64 1.62
CA GLN A 171 4.12 35.20 0.28
C GLN A 171 5.14 34.06 0.40
N THR A 172 4.97 33.05 -0.44
CA THR A 172 5.91 31.93 -0.60
C THR A 172 6.56 31.99 -1.99
N GLU A 173 7.69 31.34 -2.12
CA GLU A 173 8.30 31.13 -3.44
C GLU A 173 7.43 30.16 -4.26
N SER A 174 7.50 30.25 -5.57
CA SER A 174 6.78 29.32 -6.47
C SER A 174 7.37 27.91 -6.41
N CYS A 175 8.68 27.79 -6.13
CA CYS A 175 9.39 26.52 -6.11
C CYS A 175 10.48 26.49 -5.04
N TYR A 176 10.46 25.47 -4.21
CA TYR A 176 11.51 25.15 -3.24
C TYR A 176 12.19 23.86 -3.68
N LYS A 177 13.52 23.80 -3.55
CA LYS A 177 14.32 22.62 -3.81
C LYS A 177 14.82 22.02 -2.49
N PHE A 178 14.53 20.73 -2.26
CA PHE A 178 14.99 20.01 -1.09
C PHE A 178 16.12 19.06 -1.48
N PRO A 179 17.34 19.21 -0.91
CA PRO A 179 18.50 18.42 -1.30
C PRO A 179 18.48 17.02 -0.71
N TYR A 180 19.15 16.09 -1.39
CA TYR A 180 19.59 14.83 -0.81
C TYR A 180 20.93 15.00 -0.06
N THR A 181 21.18 14.08 0.86
CA THR A 181 22.47 13.96 1.55
C THR A 181 23.14 12.64 1.18
N VAL A 182 24.46 12.65 0.99
CA VAL A 182 25.22 11.44 0.69
C VAL A 182 25.62 10.78 2.01
N ASP A 183 25.37 9.47 2.14
CA ASP A 183 25.85 8.62 3.22
C ASP A 183 26.88 7.64 2.67
N TYR A 184 28.17 8.00 2.77
CA TYR A 184 29.27 7.11 2.44
C TYR A 184 29.39 6.03 3.51
N SER A 185 29.31 4.76 3.12
CA SER A 185 29.19 3.65 4.06
C SER A 185 30.20 2.52 3.74
N GLU A 186 29.82 1.30 4.11
CA GLU A 186 30.68 0.12 4.02
C GLU A 186 30.94 -0.30 2.57
N SER A 187 29.91 -0.24 1.70
CA SER A 187 29.98 -0.76 0.34
C SER A 187 30.90 0.02 -0.61
N CYS A 188 31.28 1.25 -0.28
CA CYS A 188 32.35 1.97 -0.98
C CYS A 188 33.70 1.92 -0.22
N GLY A 189 33.74 1.33 0.97
CA GLY A 189 34.97 1.22 1.77
C GLY A 189 35.25 2.41 2.68
N CYS A 190 34.33 3.37 2.83
CA CYS A 190 34.53 4.52 3.70
C CYS A 190 34.25 4.25 5.17
N LYS A 191 33.53 3.16 5.48
CA LYS A 191 33.30 2.66 6.83
C LYS A 191 33.68 1.19 6.90
N GLU A 192 34.22 0.78 8.04
CA GLU A 192 34.53 -0.62 8.32
C GLU A 192 33.25 -1.40 8.68
N ILE A 193 33.16 -2.65 8.21
CA ILE A 193 32.11 -3.57 8.60
C ILE A 193 32.39 -4.04 10.03
N SER A 194 31.47 -3.75 10.96
CA SER A 194 31.59 -4.19 12.34
C SER A 194 30.68 -5.37 12.64
N GLU A 195 31.16 -6.33 13.46
CA GLU A 195 30.33 -7.45 13.95
C GLU A 195 29.08 -6.95 14.70
N ALA A 196 29.16 -5.83 15.42
CA ALA A 196 28.03 -5.23 16.11
C ALA A 196 26.96 -4.77 15.13
N HIS A 197 27.36 -4.24 13.98
CA HIS A 197 26.44 -3.85 12.91
C HIS A 197 25.77 -5.10 12.30
N VAL A 198 26.54 -6.14 11.98
CA VAL A 198 26.02 -7.41 11.44
C VAL A 198 24.95 -7.99 12.37
N ASN A 199 25.27 -8.14 13.66
CA ASN A 199 24.35 -8.70 14.64
C ASN A 199 23.10 -7.83 14.82
N LYS A 200 23.23 -6.51 14.84
CA LYS A 200 22.08 -5.58 14.92
C LYS A 200 21.16 -5.74 13.71
N SER A 201 21.72 -5.81 12.52
CA SER A 201 20.94 -5.93 11.27
C SER A 201 20.23 -7.29 11.16
N LEU A 202 20.89 -8.37 11.57
CA LEU A 202 20.26 -9.69 11.64
C LEU A 202 19.08 -9.69 12.60
N ASN A 203 19.23 -9.13 13.81
CA ASN A 203 18.11 -9.05 14.76
C ASN A 203 16.94 -8.23 14.20
N LEU A 204 17.21 -7.08 13.61
CA LEU A 204 16.17 -6.26 12.96
C LEU A 204 15.48 -7.01 11.81
N MET A 205 16.23 -7.78 11.03
CA MET A 205 15.67 -8.59 9.95
C MET A 205 14.77 -9.71 10.49
N PHE A 206 15.19 -10.41 11.55
CA PHE A 206 14.37 -11.43 12.21
C PHE A 206 13.09 -10.85 12.79
N ASP A 207 13.18 -9.71 13.48
CA ASP A 207 12.01 -9.04 14.05
C ASP A 207 11.02 -8.66 12.94
N ARG A 208 11.52 -8.15 11.82
CA ARG A 208 10.70 -7.78 10.67
C ARG A 208 10.02 -8.99 10.02
N ILE A 209 10.75 -10.07 9.80
CA ILE A 209 10.19 -11.32 9.25
C ILE A 209 9.07 -11.85 10.16
N ASN A 210 9.30 -11.86 11.46
CA ASN A 210 8.32 -12.30 12.45
C ASN A 210 7.08 -11.40 12.46
N ASP A 211 7.26 -10.09 12.37
CA ASP A 211 6.16 -9.13 12.31
C ASP A 211 5.35 -9.29 11.01
N ASP A 212 6.01 -9.38 9.86
CA ASP A 212 5.34 -9.60 8.57
C ASP A 212 4.56 -10.93 8.55
N TYR A 213 5.12 -11.99 9.12
CA TYR A 213 4.44 -13.28 9.26
C TYR A 213 3.19 -13.18 10.17
N ARG A 214 3.34 -12.54 11.33
CA ARG A 214 2.27 -12.35 12.31
C ARG A 214 1.12 -11.54 11.72
N ILE A 215 1.44 -10.47 10.99
CA ILE A 215 0.47 -9.60 10.33
C ILE A 215 -0.22 -10.33 9.20
N SER A 216 0.51 -11.00 8.33
CA SER A 216 -0.06 -11.78 7.22
C SER A 216 -1.02 -12.85 7.71
N ARG A 217 -0.64 -13.57 8.77
CA ARG A 217 -1.51 -14.57 9.41
C ARG A 217 -2.77 -13.93 9.99
N SER A 218 -2.63 -12.80 10.66
CA SER A 218 -3.77 -12.04 11.21
C SER A 218 -4.74 -11.60 10.12
N MET A 219 -4.21 -11.05 9.00
CA MET A 219 -5.03 -10.63 7.85
C MET A 219 -5.78 -11.80 7.22
N ASN A 220 -5.10 -12.92 6.97
CA ASN A 220 -5.72 -14.10 6.41
C ASN A 220 -6.85 -14.64 7.30
N ASN A 221 -6.65 -14.67 8.61
CA ASN A 221 -7.68 -15.06 9.58
C ASN A 221 -8.87 -14.08 9.57
N MET A 222 -8.62 -12.78 9.47
CA MET A 222 -9.68 -11.77 9.35
C MET A 222 -10.48 -11.98 8.07
N MET A 223 -9.81 -12.13 6.92
CA MET A 223 -10.47 -12.36 5.63
C MET A 223 -11.32 -13.62 5.64
N ALA A 224 -10.82 -14.72 6.22
CA ALA A 224 -11.56 -15.97 6.34
C ALA A 224 -12.85 -15.80 7.18
N LYS A 225 -12.78 -15.02 8.27
CA LYS A 225 -13.98 -14.71 9.08
C LYS A 225 -14.95 -13.78 8.34
N LEU A 226 -14.44 -12.80 7.61
CA LEU A 226 -15.27 -11.85 6.86
C LEU A 226 -15.90 -12.46 5.58
N ALA A 227 -15.36 -13.56 5.06
CA ALA A 227 -15.86 -14.21 3.86
C ALA A 227 -17.31 -14.74 3.99
N ASN A 228 -17.75 -15.04 5.21
CA ASN A 228 -19.06 -15.66 5.48
C ASN A 228 -20.03 -14.73 6.24
N VAL A 229 -19.75 -13.44 6.30
CA VAL A 229 -20.62 -12.49 7.01
C VAL A 229 -21.93 -12.26 6.24
N THR A 230 -23.00 -12.12 6.99
CA THR A 230 -24.36 -11.91 6.46
C THR A 230 -24.94 -10.53 6.79
N ASP A 231 -24.34 -9.83 7.76
CA ASP A 231 -24.76 -8.51 8.19
C ASP A 231 -23.58 -7.64 8.66
N ILE A 232 -23.82 -6.33 8.75
CA ILE A 232 -22.79 -5.34 9.12
C ILE A 232 -22.34 -5.47 10.58
N GLU A 233 -23.20 -5.98 11.47
CA GLU A 233 -22.86 -6.17 12.87
C GLU A 233 -21.82 -7.30 13.05
N GLN A 234 -21.87 -8.32 12.21
CA GLN A 234 -20.83 -9.36 12.17
C GLN A 234 -19.50 -8.76 11.72
N ILE A 235 -19.51 -7.88 10.71
CA ILE A 235 -18.31 -7.15 10.27
C ILE A 235 -17.72 -6.36 11.46
N ARG A 236 -18.52 -5.59 12.17
CA ARG A 236 -18.10 -4.81 13.35
C ARG A 236 -17.45 -5.69 14.42
N ARG A 237 -18.10 -6.80 14.78
CA ARG A 237 -17.57 -7.73 15.78
C ARG A 237 -16.25 -8.37 15.38
N ILE A 238 -16.10 -8.72 14.11
CA ILE A 238 -14.85 -9.27 13.58
C ILE A 238 -13.77 -8.21 13.62
N LEU A 239 -14.02 -7.02 13.08
CA LEU A 239 -13.05 -5.92 13.07
C LEU A 239 -12.53 -5.59 14.46
N LYS A 240 -13.40 -5.61 15.48
CA LYS A 240 -13.02 -5.39 16.88
C LYS A 240 -11.82 -6.23 17.31
N SER A 241 -11.79 -7.51 16.91
CA SER A 241 -10.73 -8.46 17.28
C SER A 241 -9.38 -8.16 16.63
N TYR A 242 -9.35 -7.27 15.63
CA TYR A 242 -8.15 -6.95 14.84
C TYR A 242 -7.69 -5.50 15.00
N MET A 243 -8.44 -4.67 15.73
CA MET A 243 -8.06 -3.29 16.02
C MET A 243 -7.03 -3.25 17.14
N ASN A 244 -5.84 -2.77 16.83
CA ASN A 244 -4.71 -2.63 17.75
C ASN A 244 -4.42 -1.17 18.14
N CYS A 245 -5.26 -0.26 17.71
CA CYS A 245 -5.22 1.17 18.06
C CYS A 245 -6.63 1.74 18.08
N ASN A 246 -6.79 2.94 18.65
CA ASN A 246 -8.05 3.66 18.56
C ASN A 246 -8.36 3.94 17.09
N THR A 247 -9.56 3.54 16.66
CA THR A 247 -9.94 3.54 15.25
C THR A 247 -11.40 3.94 15.09
N TYR A 248 -11.68 4.74 14.09
CA TYR A 248 -13.05 4.97 13.63
C TYR A 248 -13.23 4.32 12.27
N VAL A 249 -14.29 3.55 12.13
CA VAL A 249 -14.77 3.04 10.84
C VAL A 249 -16.05 3.81 10.51
N CYS A 250 -15.95 4.65 9.50
CA CYS A 250 -17.00 5.54 9.05
C CYS A 250 -17.55 5.02 7.72
N VAL A 251 -18.79 4.62 7.69
CA VAL A 251 -19.41 4.07 6.49
C VAL A 251 -20.57 4.94 6.02
N ASN A 252 -20.84 4.94 4.73
CA ASN A 252 -22.01 5.55 4.16
C ASN A 252 -23.28 4.97 4.80
N LYS A 253 -24.25 5.82 5.10
CA LYS A 253 -25.52 5.38 5.66
C LYS A 253 -26.18 4.31 4.79
N ASP A 254 -26.18 4.48 3.48
CA ASP A 254 -26.79 3.53 2.55
C ASP A 254 -26.09 2.15 2.56
N PHE A 255 -24.79 2.12 2.80
CA PHE A 255 -24.06 0.88 3.01
C PHE A 255 -24.43 0.23 4.35
N HIS A 256 -24.55 1.03 5.40
CA HIS A 256 -24.96 0.56 6.72
C HIS A 256 -26.36 -0.05 6.71
N ASP A 257 -27.32 0.66 6.09
CA ASP A 257 -28.73 0.29 6.06
C ASP A 257 -29.05 -0.71 4.92
N MET A 258 -28.03 -1.17 4.22
CA MET A 258 -28.17 -2.03 3.03
C MET A 258 -28.98 -3.30 3.31
N ASN A 259 -28.90 -3.87 4.51
CA ASN A 259 -29.65 -5.07 4.87
C ASN A 259 -31.14 -4.82 5.05
N ASP A 260 -31.52 -3.60 5.38
CA ASP A 260 -32.90 -3.20 5.66
C ASP A 260 -33.63 -2.69 4.40
N THR A 261 -32.94 -2.66 3.27
CA THR A 261 -33.46 -2.14 2.00
C THR A 261 -33.40 -3.18 0.88
N GLU A 262 -34.32 -3.09 -0.09
CA GLU A 262 -34.30 -3.91 -1.31
C GLU A 262 -33.34 -3.36 -2.39
N HIS A 263 -32.68 -2.23 -2.11
CA HIS A 263 -31.76 -1.61 -3.07
C HIS A 263 -30.41 -2.32 -3.13
N THR A 264 -29.88 -2.41 -4.35
CA THR A 264 -28.51 -2.88 -4.57
C THR A 264 -27.53 -1.73 -4.35
N TYR A 265 -26.46 -1.98 -3.61
CA TYR A 265 -25.37 -1.04 -3.43
C TYR A 265 -24.44 -1.10 -4.65
N SER A 266 -24.61 -0.18 -5.61
CA SER A 266 -23.86 -0.18 -6.87
C SER A 266 -23.59 1.25 -7.33
N ASN A 267 -22.35 1.52 -7.76
CA ASN A 267 -21.86 2.84 -8.19
C ASN A 267 -22.15 3.97 -7.18
N SER A 268 -22.09 3.63 -5.90
CA SER A 268 -22.48 4.55 -4.84
C SER A 268 -21.33 5.51 -4.49
N PRO A 269 -21.55 6.84 -4.58
CA PRO A 269 -20.61 7.84 -4.11
C PRO A 269 -20.62 7.94 -2.58
N PHE A 270 -19.86 8.89 -2.03
CA PHE A 270 -20.03 9.28 -0.64
C PHE A 270 -21.43 9.87 -0.41
N THR A 271 -22.06 9.49 0.71
CA THR A 271 -23.29 10.11 1.19
C THR A 271 -22.98 11.24 2.17
N ASP A 272 -23.93 12.16 2.34
CA ASP A 272 -23.78 13.24 3.33
C ASP A 272 -23.95 12.71 4.75
N ASP A 273 -24.82 11.72 4.94
CA ASP A 273 -25.00 11.01 6.20
C ASP A 273 -24.02 9.84 6.32
N MET A 274 -23.26 9.84 7.41
CA MET A 274 -22.29 8.81 7.75
C MET A 274 -22.63 8.16 9.09
N ILE A 275 -22.36 6.86 9.17
CA ILE A 275 -22.43 6.09 10.41
C ILE A 275 -21.01 5.74 10.84
N TYR A 276 -20.64 6.07 12.06
CA TYR A 276 -19.32 5.67 12.60
C TYR A 276 -19.44 4.55 13.62
N SER A 277 -18.37 3.77 13.70
CA SER A 277 -18.09 2.84 14.76
C SER A 277 -16.72 3.17 15.34
N LYS A 278 -16.65 3.55 16.60
CA LYS A 278 -15.43 3.89 17.33
C LYS A 278 -14.96 2.67 18.11
N TYR A 279 -13.78 2.23 17.82
CA TYR A 279 -13.11 1.10 18.48
C TYR A 279 -12.06 1.62 19.44
N PHE A 280 -12.13 1.22 20.69
CA PHE A 280 -11.15 1.60 21.72
C PHE A 280 -10.14 0.46 21.89
N TYR A 281 -8.85 0.80 21.80
CA TYR A 281 -7.79 -0.16 22.05
C TYR A 281 -7.83 -0.67 23.50
N GLY A 282 -7.62 -1.97 23.67
CA GLY A 282 -7.56 -2.61 25.00
C GLY A 282 -8.90 -2.75 25.73
N THR A 283 -10.03 -2.37 25.11
CA THR A 283 -11.36 -2.52 25.69
C THR A 283 -12.29 -3.32 24.80
N ASN A 284 -13.43 -3.77 25.34
CA ASN A 284 -14.50 -4.41 24.55
C ASN A 284 -15.58 -3.42 24.06
N ASN A 285 -15.41 -2.14 24.31
CA ASN A 285 -16.41 -1.14 23.95
C ASN A 285 -16.31 -0.77 22.46
N VAL A 286 -17.46 -0.64 21.83
CA VAL A 286 -17.64 -0.05 20.51
C VAL A 286 -18.76 0.97 20.63
N GLU A 287 -18.47 2.21 20.31
CA GLU A 287 -19.48 3.28 20.24
C GLU A 287 -19.89 3.48 18.79
N THR A 288 -21.18 3.70 18.55
CA THR A 288 -21.71 3.97 17.22
C THR A 288 -22.55 5.24 17.24
N GLY A 289 -22.51 5.99 16.16
CA GLY A 289 -23.30 7.20 16.03
C GLY A 289 -23.38 7.68 14.59
N ARG A 290 -24.06 8.80 14.41
CA ARG A 290 -24.24 9.49 13.13
C ARG A 290 -23.52 10.82 13.12
N TYR A 291 -23.02 11.23 11.96
CA TYR A 291 -22.46 12.56 11.73
C TYR A 291 -22.58 12.94 10.25
N LEU A 292 -22.39 14.21 9.93
CA LEU A 292 -22.37 14.69 8.57
C LEU A 292 -20.93 14.62 8.03
N ARG A 293 -20.77 14.13 6.82
CA ARG A 293 -19.46 14.01 6.14
C ARG A 293 -18.66 15.32 6.13
N ASN A 294 -19.36 16.46 5.98
CA ASN A 294 -18.73 17.79 5.99
C ASN A 294 -18.06 18.14 7.32
N ASP A 295 -18.42 17.48 8.42
CA ASP A 295 -17.72 17.63 9.70
C ASP A 295 -16.35 16.95 9.71
N LEU A 296 -16.04 16.12 8.72
CA LEU A 296 -14.82 15.34 8.52
C LEU A 296 -14.55 14.33 9.65
N PHE A 297 -14.73 14.73 10.90
CA PHE A 297 -14.56 13.90 12.09
C PHE A 297 -15.90 13.64 12.78
N PRO A 298 -16.16 12.39 13.19
CA PRO A 298 -17.34 12.05 13.97
C PRO A 298 -17.43 12.79 15.32
N ASP A 299 -16.26 13.11 15.87
CA ASP A 299 -16.12 13.77 17.16
C ASP A 299 -15.05 14.87 17.03
N LYS A 300 -15.46 16.13 17.19
CA LYS A 300 -14.55 17.29 17.02
C LYS A 300 -13.50 17.38 18.12
N ASP A 301 -13.80 16.80 19.30
CA ASP A 301 -12.89 16.81 20.44
C ASP A 301 -11.78 15.75 20.33
N MET A 302 -11.87 14.88 19.31
CA MET A 302 -10.87 13.81 19.05
C MET A 302 -9.44 14.32 18.90
N LEU A 303 -9.27 15.52 18.37
CA LEU A 303 -7.95 16.13 18.14
C LEU A 303 -7.47 16.95 19.34
N ALA A 304 -8.37 17.26 20.29
CA ALA A 304 -8.03 18.03 21.45
C ALA A 304 -7.19 17.21 22.44
N GLY A 305 -5.94 17.62 22.63
CA GLY A 305 -5.05 17.03 23.65
C GLY A 305 -4.42 15.69 23.27
N THR A 306 -4.39 15.32 21.99
CA THR A 306 -3.66 14.11 21.53
C THR A 306 -2.44 14.48 20.72
N ASP A 307 -1.30 13.83 20.99
CA ASP A 307 -0.10 13.88 20.14
C ASP A 307 -0.20 12.90 18.96
N SER A 308 -1.39 12.34 18.71
CA SER A 308 -1.61 11.33 17.69
C SER A 308 -2.06 11.97 16.38
N LEU A 309 -1.50 11.51 15.26
CA LEU A 309 -1.87 11.96 13.93
C LEU A 309 -3.01 11.08 13.38
N PRO A 310 -4.13 11.68 12.90
CA PRO A 310 -5.18 10.95 12.23
C PRO A 310 -4.80 10.62 10.78
N PHE A 311 -5.00 9.37 10.39
CA PHE A 311 -4.84 8.89 9.01
C PHE A 311 -6.19 8.48 8.46
N PHE A 312 -6.59 9.14 7.38
CA PHE A 312 -7.80 8.79 6.64
C PHE A 312 -7.47 7.76 5.57
N MET A 313 -8.13 6.63 5.62
CA MET A 313 -7.96 5.54 4.66
C MET A 313 -9.30 5.21 4.01
N PRO A 314 -9.44 5.37 2.68
CA PRO A 314 -10.71 5.14 2.01
C PRO A 314 -11.10 3.66 2.01
N LEU A 315 -12.39 3.41 2.22
CA LEU A 315 -13.03 2.10 2.09
C LEU A 315 -13.80 2.07 0.77
N HIS A 316 -13.29 1.36 -0.21
CA HIS A 316 -13.84 1.35 -1.56
C HIS A 316 -13.45 0.11 -2.37
N ASP A 317 -14.17 -0.15 -3.46
CA ASP A 317 -13.72 -0.96 -4.57
C ASP A 317 -13.68 -0.12 -5.87
N ARG A 318 -13.66 -0.77 -7.03
CA ARG A 318 -13.62 -0.07 -8.33
C ARG A 318 -14.88 0.76 -8.63
N SER A 319 -16.02 0.35 -8.08
CA SER A 319 -17.34 0.87 -8.43
C SER A 319 -18.03 1.55 -7.25
N ASN A 320 -17.66 1.22 -6.02
CA ASN A 320 -18.37 1.64 -4.83
C ASN A 320 -17.44 2.31 -3.83
N ILE A 321 -17.95 3.33 -3.16
CA ILE A 321 -17.33 3.93 -1.99
C ILE A 321 -18.13 3.51 -0.78
N TYR A 322 -17.52 2.80 0.15
CA TYR A 322 -18.16 2.34 1.38
C TYR A 322 -18.07 3.37 2.51
N GLY A 323 -16.98 4.18 2.49
CA GLY A 323 -16.70 5.17 3.50
C GLY A 323 -15.19 5.38 3.68
N TYR A 324 -14.75 5.54 4.92
CA TYR A 324 -13.34 5.65 5.27
C TYR A 324 -13.07 5.19 6.70
N MET A 325 -11.81 4.89 6.97
CA MET A 325 -11.32 4.56 8.31
C MET A 325 -10.38 5.65 8.79
N ILE A 326 -10.48 6.04 10.07
CA ILE A 326 -9.56 6.96 10.71
C ILE A 326 -8.76 6.17 11.73
N LEU A 327 -7.44 6.10 11.50
CA LEU A 327 -6.48 5.48 12.41
C LEU A 327 -5.71 6.56 13.13
N PHE A 328 -5.49 6.39 14.43
CA PHE A 328 -4.65 7.27 15.23
C PHE A 328 -3.31 6.61 15.44
N ALA A 329 -2.28 7.12 14.77
CA ALA A 329 -0.92 6.69 15.04
C ALA A 329 -0.39 7.41 16.27
N VAL A 330 -0.12 6.67 17.31
CA VAL A 330 0.59 7.18 18.50
C VAL A 330 2.03 7.49 18.10
N ASN A 331 2.55 8.62 18.54
CA ASN A 331 3.88 9.14 18.20
C ASN A 331 5.01 8.33 18.89
N GLU A 332 4.94 7.00 18.79
CA GLU A 332 6.00 6.12 19.27
C GLU A 332 7.00 5.85 18.14
N ARG A 333 8.23 6.28 18.36
CA ARG A 333 9.44 6.05 17.53
C ARG A 333 9.23 5.90 16.03
N ARG A 334 9.79 6.78 15.22
CA ARG A 334 9.67 6.86 13.74
C ARG A 334 9.85 5.55 12.99
N GLU A 335 10.68 4.65 13.49
CA GLU A 335 10.92 3.33 12.86
C GLU A 335 9.66 2.45 12.82
N TYR A 336 8.79 2.57 13.82
CA TYR A 336 7.52 1.84 13.87
C TYR A 336 6.41 2.51 13.06
N PHE A 337 6.51 3.82 12.83
CA PHE A 337 5.46 4.59 12.15
C PHE A 337 5.28 4.15 10.69
N SER A 338 6.36 4.05 9.92
CA SER A 338 6.30 3.61 8.51
C SER A 338 5.78 2.17 8.38
N GLN A 339 6.15 1.31 9.33
CA GLN A 339 5.64 -0.06 9.40
C GLN A 339 4.14 -0.10 9.74
N SER A 340 3.71 0.75 10.67
CA SER A 340 2.29 0.85 11.06
C SER A 340 1.42 1.31 9.89
N ILE A 341 1.88 2.27 9.08
CA ILE A 341 1.16 2.71 7.88
C ILE A 341 1.08 1.59 6.83
N ARG A 342 2.19 0.90 6.55
CA ARG A 342 2.18 -0.24 5.59
C ARG A 342 1.22 -1.35 6.04
N ASN A 343 1.21 -1.64 7.34
CA ASN A 343 0.31 -2.63 7.92
C ASN A 343 -1.15 -2.19 7.83
N ALA A 344 -1.42 -0.91 8.07
CA ALA A 344 -2.74 -0.31 7.90
C ALA A 344 -3.19 -0.37 6.43
N GLN A 345 -2.32 -0.09 5.47
CA GLN A 345 -2.63 -0.21 4.03
C GLN A 345 -2.99 -1.66 3.65
N ARG A 346 -2.23 -2.66 4.12
CA ARG A 346 -2.56 -4.08 3.90
C ARG A 346 -3.90 -4.46 4.54
N PHE A 347 -4.15 -3.98 5.76
CA PHE A 347 -5.41 -4.19 6.46
C PHE A 347 -6.59 -3.61 5.66
N ILE A 348 -6.49 -2.36 5.21
CA ILE A 348 -7.52 -1.70 4.40
C ILE A 348 -7.76 -2.44 3.08
N ALA A 349 -6.72 -2.86 2.38
CA ALA A 349 -6.86 -3.63 1.14
C ALA A 349 -7.64 -4.95 1.38
N SER A 350 -7.35 -5.64 2.47
CA SER A 350 -8.08 -6.85 2.87
C SER A 350 -9.53 -6.55 3.24
N LEU A 351 -9.77 -5.47 3.95
CA LEU A 351 -11.11 -5.03 4.34
C LEU A 351 -11.95 -4.61 3.12
N ASN A 352 -11.37 -3.85 2.19
CA ASN A 352 -12.02 -3.45 0.94
C ASN A 352 -12.44 -4.67 0.11
N THR A 353 -11.57 -5.66 -0.02
CA THR A 353 -11.89 -6.93 -0.69
C THR A 353 -13.06 -7.64 -0.01
N SER A 354 -13.06 -7.70 1.32
CA SER A 354 -14.12 -8.35 2.10
C SER A 354 -15.45 -7.60 1.99
N MET A 355 -15.44 -6.26 2.03
CA MET A 355 -16.63 -5.44 1.83
C MET A 355 -17.22 -5.61 0.42
N SER A 356 -16.37 -5.63 -0.60
CA SER A 356 -16.79 -5.89 -1.99
C SER A 356 -17.43 -7.27 -2.11
N THR A 357 -16.83 -8.30 -1.53
CA THR A 357 -17.37 -9.66 -1.53
C THR A 357 -18.73 -9.72 -0.83
N TYR A 358 -18.87 -9.05 0.31
CA TYR A 358 -20.13 -8.97 1.04
C TYR A 358 -21.24 -8.33 0.19
N VAL A 359 -20.99 -7.20 -0.46
CA VAL A 359 -21.94 -6.53 -1.35
C VAL A 359 -22.34 -7.44 -2.52
N GLN A 360 -21.36 -8.09 -3.15
CA GLN A 360 -21.61 -9.01 -4.28
C GLN A 360 -22.46 -10.21 -3.86
N GLN A 361 -22.15 -10.85 -2.75
CA GLN A 361 -22.91 -11.99 -2.23
C GLN A 361 -24.35 -11.59 -1.89
N ARG A 362 -24.54 -10.42 -1.27
CA ARG A 362 -25.87 -9.91 -0.96
C ARG A 362 -26.66 -9.63 -2.23
N THR A 363 -26.07 -8.96 -3.21
CA THR A 363 -26.71 -8.69 -4.51
C THR A 363 -27.13 -9.97 -5.20
N LEU A 364 -26.27 -11.00 -5.17
CA LEU A 364 -26.59 -12.31 -5.74
C LEU A 364 -27.77 -12.99 -5.03
N ARG A 365 -27.78 -12.96 -3.67
CA ARG A 365 -28.90 -13.50 -2.88
C ARG A 365 -30.22 -12.82 -3.22
N MET A 366 -30.21 -11.47 -3.30
CA MET A 366 -31.42 -10.72 -3.68
C MET A 366 -31.90 -11.04 -5.10
N SER A 367 -30.98 -11.15 -6.06
CA SER A 367 -31.30 -11.55 -7.42
C SER A 367 -31.94 -12.94 -7.46
N ASN A 368 -31.40 -13.89 -6.70
CA ASN A 368 -31.97 -15.24 -6.63
C ASN A 368 -33.37 -15.25 -6.01
N VAL A 369 -33.61 -14.50 -4.95
CA VAL A 369 -34.96 -14.35 -4.37
C VAL A 369 -35.91 -13.77 -5.39
N ARG A 370 -35.54 -12.68 -6.07
CA ARG A 370 -36.36 -12.05 -7.11
C ARG A 370 -36.65 -12.98 -8.28
N LEU A 371 -35.66 -13.77 -8.72
CA LEU A 371 -35.85 -14.78 -9.78
C LEU A 371 -36.85 -15.85 -9.35
N ASN A 372 -36.75 -16.34 -8.12
CA ASN A 372 -37.72 -17.31 -7.57
C ASN A 372 -39.13 -16.75 -7.51
N ASP A 373 -39.28 -15.48 -7.08
CA ASP A 373 -40.58 -14.80 -7.06
C ASP A 373 -41.16 -14.63 -8.45
N ILE A 374 -40.36 -14.27 -9.46
CA ILE A 374 -40.76 -14.18 -10.86
C ILE A 374 -41.18 -15.58 -11.37
N GLN A 375 -40.41 -16.63 -11.09
CA GLN A 375 -40.77 -18.00 -11.48
C GLN A 375 -42.11 -18.43 -10.87
N ASN A 376 -42.32 -18.17 -9.58
CA ASN A 376 -43.55 -18.49 -8.90
C ASN A 376 -44.75 -17.71 -9.46
N ASN A 377 -44.56 -16.43 -9.80
CA ASN A 377 -45.59 -15.62 -10.44
C ASN A 377 -45.95 -16.10 -11.84
N ILE A 378 -44.95 -16.52 -12.63
CA ILE A 378 -45.13 -17.08 -13.94
C ILE A 378 -45.93 -18.42 -13.85
N ILE A 379 -45.52 -19.31 -12.94
CA ILE A 379 -46.20 -20.57 -12.69
C ILE A 379 -47.66 -20.32 -12.27
N SER A 380 -47.91 -19.39 -11.33
CA SER A 380 -49.25 -19.02 -10.92
C SER A 380 -50.10 -18.46 -12.09
N SER A 381 -49.50 -17.59 -12.90
CA SER A 381 -50.16 -17.00 -14.05
C SER A 381 -50.55 -18.06 -15.12
N PHE A 382 -49.67 -19.03 -15.37
CA PHE A 382 -49.98 -20.16 -16.25
C PHE A 382 -51.05 -21.04 -15.64
N ALA A 383 -51.02 -21.29 -14.32
CA ALA A 383 -52.10 -22.05 -13.67
C ALA A 383 -53.47 -21.35 -13.80
N ASP A 384 -53.52 -20.04 -13.57
CA ASP A 384 -54.72 -19.23 -13.72
C ASP A 384 -55.21 -19.22 -15.19
N MET A 385 -54.29 -19.21 -16.16
CA MET A 385 -54.63 -19.27 -17.60
C MET A 385 -55.23 -20.63 -18.00
N VAL A 386 -54.68 -21.72 -17.49
CA VAL A 386 -55.19 -23.08 -17.71
C VAL A 386 -56.57 -23.23 -17.05
N GLU A 387 -56.73 -22.76 -15.80
CA GLU A 387 -58.02 -22.80 -15.09
C GLU A 387 -59.11 -21.94 -15.76
N SER A 388 -58.74 -20.83 -16.41
CA SER A 388 -59.67 -19.94 -17.09
C SER A 388 -60.31 -20.57 -18.33
N ARG A 389 -59.65 -21.58 -18.92
CA ARG A 389 -60.17 -22.36 -20.07
C ARG A 389 -61.14 -23.45 -19.68
N ASP A 390 -61.12 -23.91 -18.43
CA ASP A 390 -61.98 -25.00 -17.95
C ASP A 390 -63.05 -24.44 -16.97
N LYS A 391 -64.27 -24.31 -17.48
CA LYS A 391 -65.39 -23.71 -16.71
C LYS A 391 -65.77 -24.50 -15.45
N PHE A 392 -65.29 -25.73 -15.27
CA PHE A 392 -65.68 -26.61 -14.16
C PHE A 392 -64.65 -26.69 -13.02
N THR A 393 -63.41 -26.24 -13.18
CA THR A 393 -62.34 -26.46 -12.21
C THR A 393 -61.81 -25.19 -11.56
N GLY A 394 -62.55 -24.07 -11.64
CA GLY A 394 -62.13 -22.75 -11.11
C GLY A 394 -61.47 -22.80 -9.73
N LYS A 395 -60.22 -22.37 -9.65
CA LYS A 395 -59.35 -22.31 -8.48
C LYS A 395 -58.81 -23.64 -7.92
N HIS A 396 -58.89 -24.73 -8.67
CA HIS A 396 -58.40 -26.06 -8.19
C HIS A 396 -56.87 -26.06 -7.99
N VAL A 397 -56.10 -25.57 -8.96
CA VAL A 397 -54.63 -25.57 -8.89
C VAL A 397 -54.14 -24.69 -7.74
N LYS A 398 -54.77 -23.51 -7.54
CA LYS A 398 -54.43 -22.62 -6.46
C LYS A 398 -54.69 -23.24 -5.09
N ARG A 399 -55.88 -23.89 -4.92
CA ARG A 399 -56.22 -24.58 -3.67
C ARG A 399 -55.31 -25.76 -3.41
N THR A 400 -54.99 -26.55 -4.44
CA THR A 400 -54.06 -27.69 -4.32
C THR A 400 -52.67 -27.20 -3.89
N GLY A 401 -52.18 -26.08 -4.45
CA GLY A 401 -50.93 -25.46 -4.05
C GLY A 401 -50.93 -24.97 -2.58
N GLU A 402 -52.05 -24.40 -2.11
CA GLU A 402 -52.23 -23.99 -0.71
C GLU A 402 -52.27 -25.20 0.23
N TYR A 403 -52.94 -26.29 -0.15
CA TYR A 403 -52.93 -27.53 0.63
C TYR A 403 -51.55 -28.17 0.70
N LEU A 404 -50.78 -28.17 -0.42
CA LEU A 404 -49.41 -28.66 -0.44
C LEU A 404 -48.49 -27.84 0.43
N LYS A 405 -48.64 -26.48 0.48
CA LYS A 405 -47.90 -25.63 1.39
C LYS A 405 -48.16 -25.95 2.86
N VAL A 406 -49.42 -26.08 3.24
CA VAL A 406 -49.80 -26.43 4.61
C VAL A 406 -49.26 -27.83 4.97
N PHE A 407 -49.35 -28.77 4.07
CA PHE A 407 -48.89 -30.14 4.28
C PHE A 407 -47.35 -30.21 4.39
N SER A 408 -46.64 -29.54 3.48
CA SER A 408 -45.16 -29.48 3.54
C SER A 408 -44.64 -28.75 4.77
N SER A 409 -45.33 -27.66 5.19
CA SER A 409 -44.96 -26.95 6.45
C SER A 409 -45.19 -27.81 7.68
N HIS A 410 -46.23 -28.68 7.65
CA HIS A 410 -46.47 -29.59 8.75
C HIS A 410 -45.43 -30.72 8.76
N LEU A 411 -45.07 -31.26 7.63
CA LEU A 411 -44.01 -32.30 7.52
C LEU A 411 -42.66 -31.77 7.95
N ALA A 412 -42.29 -30.55 7.55
CA ALA A 412 -41.03 -29.93 7.95
C ALA A 412 -40.89 -29.70 9.47
N GLY A 413 -42.03 -29.68 10.19
CA GLY A 413 -42.06 -29.63 11.66
C GLY A 413 -41.89 -30.96 12.35
N LEU A 414 -41.86 -32.09 11.61
CA LEU A 414 -41.69 -33.40 12.14
C LEU A 414 -40.19 -33.80 12.14
N PRO A 415 -39.66 -34.41 13.21
CA PRO A 415 -38.24 -34.76 13.29
C PRO A 415 -37.74 -35.68 12.16
N GLU A 416 -38.63 -36.48 11.57
CA GLU A 416 -38.34 -37.41 10.48
C GLU A 416 -38.11 -36.73 9.10
N TYR A 417 -38.47 -35.46 8.93
CA TYR A 417 -38.42 -34.71 7.67
C TYR A 417 -37.70 -33.36 7.84
N SER A 418 -36.86 -33.21 8.84
CA SER A 418 -36.16 -31.96 9.19
C SER A 418 -34.83 -31.73 8.44
N GLU A 419 -34.52 -32.49 7.37
CA GLU A 419 -33.35 -32.25 6.50
C GLU A 419 -33.65 -31.32 5.33
#